data_7b9b76379beced1b5be33d7add91b3a8
#
_entry.id   7b9b76379beced1b5be33d7add91b3a8
#
_cell.length_a   1.000
_cell.length_b   1.000
_cell.length_c   1.000
_cell.angle_alpha   90.00
_cell.angle_beta   90.00
_cell.angle_gamma   90.00
#
_symmetry.space_group_name_H-M   'P 1'
#
loop_
_entity.id
_entity.type
_entity.pdbx_description
1 polymer ?
#
loop_
_entity_poly.entity_id
_entity_poly.type
_entity_poly.pdbx_seq_one_letter_code
_entity_poly.pdbx_strand_id
1 'polypeptide(L)'
;MTKTEFEATVEFDDGSTADLEMAADKSWDSFLNYFGDAQHVYCVTYSQSPAFIYKMFQNQDLAVDSLEVIVGDNQHDDYRRSLKNTNNAKKIAAQLESLRQDGDLLIHTVDSARVLLHTKLYIVENQDGSRTLICGSANLSKQAWQGSKQTNVNIAWRTDGD
;
A
#
# COMPACT_ATOMS: atom_id res chain seq x y z
N MET A 1 -11.29 -3.87 16.24
CA MET A 1 -12.53 -3.26 15.72
C MET A 1 -12.14 -2.08 14.85
N THR A 2 -12.40 -2.17 13.56
CA THR A 2 -12.21 -1.06 12.63
C THR A 2 -13.22 0.01 13.03
N LYS A 3 -12.76 1.18 13.41
CA LYS A 3 -13.66 2.28 13.69
C LYS A 3 -13.86 3.04 12.37
N THR A 4 -14.85 2.66 11.62
CA THR A 4 -15.29 3.42 10.46
C THR A 4 -15.96 4.68 10.98
N GLU A 5 -15.45 5.85 10.60
CA GLU A 5 -15.99 7.13 11.06
C GLU A 5 -17.02 7.70 10.08
N PHE A 6 -17.00 7.23 8.83
CA PHE A 6 -17.90 7.68 7.79
C PHE A 6 -18.01 6.64 6.68
N GLU A 7 -19.25 6.40 6.23
CA GLU A 7 -19.55 5.57 5.06
C GLU A 7 -20.58 6.31 4.18
N ALA A 8 -20.41 6.26 2.88
CA ALA A 8 -21.36 6.77 1.89
C ALA A 8 -21.22 6.01 0.57
N THR A 9 -22.34 5.83 -0.12
CA THR A 9 -22.35 5.35 -1.50
C THR A 9 -22.52 6.54 -2.43
N VAL A 10 -21.67 6.64 -3.44
CA VAL A 10 -21.73 7.64 -4.50
C VAL A 10 -22.23 6.97 -5.77
N GLU A 11 -23.26 7.53 -6.37
CA GLU A 11 -23.80 7.10 -7.66
C GLU A 11 -23.31 8.05 -8.75
N PHE A 12 -22.80 7.51 -9.85
CA PHE A 12 -22.34 8.24 -11.01
C PHE A 12 -23.44 8.36 -12.06
N ASP A 13 -23.28 9.31 -12.99
CA ASP A 13 -24.25 9.59 -14.05
C ASP A 13 -24.48 8.39 -15.00
N ASP A 14 -23.52 7.45 -15.07
CA ASP A 14 -23.63 6.21 -15.85
C ASP A 14 -24.35 5.08 -15.08
N GLY A 15 -24.79 5.34 -13.86
CA GLY A 15 -25.47 4.37 -13.00
C GLY A 15 -24.51 3.47 -12.20
N SER A 16 -23.20 3.62 -12.39
CA SER A 16 -22.24 2.90 -11.54
C SER A 16 -22.20 3.50 -10.12
N THR A 17 -21.81 2.70 -9.16
CA THR A 17 -21.70 3.11 -7.75
C THR A 17 -20.30 2.91 -7.22
N ALA A 18 -19.92 3.72 -6.23
CA ALA A 18 -18.72 3.51 -5.44
C ALA A 18 -19.00 3.74 -3.97
N ASP A 19 -18.50 2.83 -3.13
CA ASP A 19 -18.57 2.96 -1.69
C ASP A 19 -17.39 3.76 -1.18
N LEU A 20 -17.69 4.82 -0.43
CA LEU A 20 -16.73 5.68 0.22
C LEU A 20 -16.66 5.33 1.69
N GLU A 21 -15.49 5.00 2.17
CA GLU A 21 -15.22 4.66 3.56
C GLU A 21 -14.08 5.53 4.08
N MET A 22 -14.26 6.14 5.24
CA MET A 22 -13.19 6.84 5.96
C MET A 22 -12.91 6.11 7.26
N ALA A 23 -11.72 5.58 7.39
CA ALA A 23 -11.28 4.86 8.57
C ALA A 23 -10.04 5.51 9.20
N ALA A 24 -10.08 5.66 10.51
CA ALA A 24 -8.97 6.17 11.32
C ALA A 24 -8.24 5.07 12.10
N ASP A 25 -8.53 3.82 11.85
CA ASP A 25 -7.97 2.70 12.59
C ASP A 25 -6.65 2.17 12.00
N LYS A 26 -5.82 1.62 12.88
CA LYS A 26 -4.47 1.12 12.59
C LYS A 26 -4.30 -0.29 13.09
N SER A 27 -5.02 -1.20 12.52
CA SER A 27 -4.80 -2.60 12.78
C SER A 27 -4.34 -3.30 11.51
N TRP A 28 -3.74 -4.47 11.70
CA TRP A 28 -3.48 -5.36 10.56
C TRP A 28 -4.80 -5.77 9.89
N ASP A 29 -5.87 -5.88 10.66
CA ASP A 29 -7.19 -6.20 10.15
C ASP A 29 -7.72 -5.10 9.23
N SER A 30 -7.53 -3.82 9.58
CA SER A 30 -7.84 -2.70 8.68
C SER A 30 -7.05 -2.77 7.38
N PHE A 31 -5.77 -3.11 7.45
CA PHE A 31 -4.95 -3.30 6.25
C PHE A 31 -5.49 -4.44 5.40
N LEU A 32 -5.84 -5.57 6.01
CA LEU A 32 -6.42 -6.71 5.29
C LEU A 32 -7.77 -6.39 4.65
N ASN A 33 -8.58 -5.54 5.25
CA ASN A 33 -9.84 -5.09 4.65
C ASN A 33 -9.65 -4.38 3.30
N TYR A 34 -8.49 -3.74 3.10
CA TYR A 34 -8.19 -3.05 1.84
C TYR A 34 -7.33 -3.87 0.88
N PHE A 35 -6.50 -4.76 1.40
CA PHE A 35 -5.47 -5.44 0.62
C PHE A 35 -5.58 -6.98 0.66
N GLY A 36 -6.53 -7.55 1.41
CA GLY A 36 -6.64 -9.00 1.59
C GLY A 36 -6.88 -9.76 0.29
N ASP A 37 -7.67 -9.19 -0.59
CA ASP A 37 -8.00 -9.78 -1.90
C ASP A 37 -7.21 -9.13 -3.06
N ALA A 38 -6.21 -8.30 -2.73
CA ALA A 38 -5.44 -7.55 -3.71
C ALA A 38 -4.60 -8.48 -4.59
N GLN A 39 -4.81 -8.45 -5.89
CA GLN A 39 -3.95 -9.10 -6.88
C GLN A 39 -2.85 -8.17 -7.34
N HIS A 40 -3.20 -6.97 -7.78
CA HIS A 40 -2.25 -5.95 -8.22
C HIS A 40 -2.40 -4.68 -7.40
N VAL A 41 -1.28 -4.13 -6.95
CA VAL A 41 -1.25 -2.90 -6.16
C VAL A 41 -0.39 -1.85 -6.85
N TYR A 42 -0.97 -0.69 -7.10
CA TYR A 42 -0.27 0.51 -7.56
C TYR A 42 -0.24 1.52 -6.42
N CYS A 43 0.93 2.04 -6.11
CA CYS A 43 1.10 2.91 -4.95
C CYS A 43 1.93 4.15 -5.28
N VAL A 44 1.44 5.30 -4.86
CA VAL A 44 2.25 6.52 -4.74
C VAL A 44 2.42 6.79 -3.26
N THR A 45 3.66 6.92 -2.79
CA THR A 45 3.95 7.13 -1.38
C THR A 45 5.17 8.03 -1.20
N TYR A 46 5.22 8.79 -0.11
CA TYR A 46 6.43 9.54 0.22
C TYR A 46 7.57 8.60 0.63
N SER A 47 7.28 7.64 1.49
CA SER A 47 8.28 6.68 1.97
C SER A 47 7.71 5.26 1.98
N GLN A 48 8.60 4.28 1.89
CA GLN A 48 8.26 2.86 1.91
C GLN A 48 9.17 2.11 2.90
N SER A 49 8.73 0.94 3.33
CA SER A 49 9.52 0.02 4.15
C SER A 49 9.73 -1.30 3.42
N PRO A 50 10.97 -1.66 3.05
CA PRO A 50 11.26 -2.92 2.38
C PRO A 50 10.77 -4.15 3.14
N ALA A 51 10.87 -4.13 4.48
CA ALA A 51 10.38 -5.21 5.30
C ALA A 51 8.84 -5.32 5.27
N PHE A 52 8.14 -4.21 5.09
CA PHE A 52 6.69 -4.20 4.95
C PHE A 52 6.26 -4.70 3.58
N ILE A 53 6.93 -4.26 2.50
CA ILE A 53 6.74 -4.78 1.13
C ILE A 53 6.97 -6.29 1.12
N TYR A 54 8.09 -6.77 1.66
CA TYR A 54 8.35 -8.20 1.80
C TYR A 54 7.20 -8.94 2.48
N LYS A 55 6.63 -8.37 3.54
CA LYS A 55 5.50 -8.95 4.26
C LYS A 55 4.24 -9.05 3.38
N MET A 56 4.00 -8.08 2.50
CA MET A 56 2.84 -8.12 1.58
C MET A 56 2.90 -9.33 0.66
N PHE A 57 4.08 -9.68 0.14
CA PHE A 57 4.26 -10.85 -0.72
C PHE A 57 4.36 -12.19 0.03
N GLN A 58 4.68 -12.19 1.30
CA GLN A 58 4.92 -13.42 2.08
C GLN A 58 3.78 -13.79 3.03
N ASN A 59 2.81 -12.91 3.21
CA ASN A 59 1.70 -13.19 4.10
C ASN A 59 0.66 -14.06 3.42
N GLN A 60 0.25 -15.14 4.07
CA GLN A 60 -0.75 -16.07 3.56
C GLN A 60 -2.17 -15.46 3.48
N ASP A 61 -2.41 -14.38 4.24
CA ASP A 61 -3.69 -13.66 4.25
C ASP A 61 -3.76 -12.58 3.14
N LEU A 62 -2.70 -12.46 2.33
CA LEU A 62 -2.62 -11.51 1.21
C LEU A 62 -2.37 -12.28 -0.09
N ALA A 63 -3.05 -11.86 -1.14
CA ALA A 63 -2.94 -12.50 -2.44
C ALA A 63 -2.17 -11.63 -3.46
N VAL A 64 -1.28 -10.74 -2.99
CA VAL A 64 -0.58 -9.79 -3.85
C VAL A 64 0.38 -10.49 -4.79
N ASP A 65 0.09 -10.43 -6.08
CA ASP A 65 0.94 -10.95 -7.17
C ASP A 65 1.93 -9.90 -7.65
N SER A 66 1.52 -8.62 -7.69
CA SER A 66 2.42 -7.55 -8.11
C SER A 66 2.21 -6.24 -7.35
N LEU A 67 3.30 -5.49 -7.19
CA LEU A 67 3.32 -4.15 -6.61
C LEU A 67 4.15 -3.21 -7.47
N GLU A 68 3.53 -2.14 -7.94
CA GLU A 68 4.23 -1.02 -8.56
C GLU A 68 4.14 0.21 -7.65
N VAL A 69 5.29 0.79 -7.28
CA VAL A 69 5.33 1.91 -6.35
C VAL A 69 6.19 3.06 -6.85
N ILE A 70 5.66 4.28 -6.76
CA ILE A 70 6.39 5.53 -6.94
C ILE A 70 6.71 6.11 -5.57
N VAL A 71 7.99 6.25 -5.25
CA VAL A 71 8.48 6.69 -3.94
C VAL A 71 9.04 8.11 -4.03
N GLY A 72 8.55 9.00 -3.16
CA GLY A 72 8.99 10.39 -3.09
C GLY A 72 10.29 10.61 -2.32
N ASP A 73 10.66 9.70 -1.42
CA ASP A 73 11.89 9.77 -0.64
C ASP A 73 12.95 8.82 -1.22
N ASN A 74 13.94 9.38 -1.93
CA ASN A 74 15.01 8.62 -2.53
C ASN A 74 16.08 8.12 -1.53
N GLN A 75 16.01 8.51 -0.25
CA GLN A 75 16.93 7.99 0.77
C GLN A 75 16.74 6.49 1.03
N HIS A 76 15.67 5.90 0.53
CA HIS A 76 15.35 4.48 0.69
C HIS A 76 15.79 3.60 -0.48
N ASP A 77 16.52 4.11 -1.46
CA ASP A 77 17.07 3.29 -2.56
C ASP A 77 18.04 2.22 -2.09
N ASP A 78 18.65 2.41 -0.92
CA ASP A 78 19.51 1.40 -0.31
C ASP A 78 18.73 0.50 0.65
N TYR A 79 18.15 -0.57 0.13
CA TYR A 79 17.51 -1.62 0.94
C TYR A 79 18.39 -2.11 2.09
N ARG A 80 19.70 -2.15 1.90
CA ARG A 80 20.65 -2.60 2.92
C ARG A 80 20.66 -1.66 4.10
N ARG A 81 20.54 -0.35 3.85
CA ARG A 81 20.52 0.66 4.90
C ARG A 81 19.21 0.61 5.68
N SER A 82 18.07 0.50 5.00
CA SER A 82 16.76 0.45 5.65
C SER A 82 16.49 -0.87 6.38
N LEU A 83 17.16 -1.97 5.96
CA LEU A 83 17.08 -3.28 6.60
C LEU A 83 18.15 -3.51 7.67
N LYS A 84 19.07 -2.58 7.91
CA LYS A 84 20.26 -2.76 8.77
C LYS A 84 19.95 -3.32 10.17
N ASN A 85 18.79 -2.99 10.71
CA ASN A 85 18.35 -3.42 12.04
C ASN A 85 17.19 -4.44 11.97
N THR A 86 16.95 -5.05 10.80
CA THR A 86 15.86 -6.00 10.60
C THR A 86 16.39 -7.43 10.70
N ASN A 87 15.73 -8.26 11.48
CA ASN A 87 16.01 -9.69 11.49
C ASN A 87 15.82 -10.26 10.08
N ASN A 88 16.73 -11.15 9.67
CA ASN A 88 16.73 -11.73 8.33
C ASN A 88 16.91 -10.72 7.16
N ALA A 89 17.58 -9.59 7.39
CA ALA A 89 17.81 -8.56 6.37
C ALA A 89 18.32 -9.10 5.03
N LYS A 90 19.26 -10.05 5.06
CA LYS A 90 19.81 -10.69 3.85
C LYS A 90 18.76 -11.48 3.07
N LYS A 91 17.90 -12.21 3.78
CA LYS A 91 16.82 -13.00 3.16
C LYS A 91 15.79 -12.06 2.51
N ILE A 92 15.39 -11.01 3.25
CA ILE A 92 14.44 -10.00 2.75
C ILE A 92 15.00 -9.33 1.49
N ALA A 93 16.26 -8.87 1.53
CA ALA A 93 16.89 -8.22 0.38
C ALA A 93 16.97 -9.14 -0.84
N ALA A 94 17.34 -10.41 -0.66
CA ALA A 94 17.41 -11.37 -1.75
C ALA A 94 16.04 -11.64 -2.39
N GLN A 95 14.99 -11.76 -1.59
CA GLN A 95 13.63 -11.97 -2.10
C GLN A 95 13.05 -10.75 -2.80
N LEU A 96 13.26 -9.55 -2.26
CA LEU A 96 12.85 -8.32 -2.95
C LEU A 96 13.58 -8.15 -4.29
N GLU A 97 14.84 -8.53 -4.35
CA GLU A 97 15.59 -8.51 -5.61
C GLU A 97 15.06 -9.53 -6.61
N SER A 98 14.70 -10.74 -6.17
CA SER A 98 14.02 -11.74 -7.02
C SER A 98 12.72 -11.17 -7.60
N LEU A 99 11.84 -10.64 -6.76
CA LEU A 99 10.57 -10.03 -7.19
C LEU A 99 10.78 -8.90 -8.22
N ARG A 100 11.86 -8.12 -8.08
CA ARG A 100 12.21 -7.09 -9.06
C ARG A 100 12.67 -7.67 -10.39
N GLN A 101 13.46 -8.73 -10.36
CA GLN A 101 13.93 -9.42 -11.58
C GLN A 101 12.80 -10.12 -12.32
N ASP A 102 11.81 -10.66 -11.56
CA ASP A 102 10.63 -11.33 -12.11
C ASP A 102 9.59 -10.31 -12.64
N GLY A 103 9.71 -9.03 -12.28
CA GLY A 103 8.79 -7.98 -12.67
C GLY A 103 7.58 -7.82 -11.75
N ASP A 104 7.50 -8.59 -10.68
CA ASP A 104 6.41 -8.55 -9.70
C ASP A 104 6.52 -7.34 -8.77
N LEU A 105 7.72 -6.78 -8.62
CA LEU A 105 7.99 -5.57 -7.84
C LEU A 105 8.67 -4.51 -8.68
N LEU A 106 7.96 -3.42 -8.97
CA LEU A 106 8.50 -2.26 -9.65
C LEU A 106 8.58 -1.08 -8.68
N ILE A 107 9.76 -0.47 -8.54
CA ILE A 107 9.98 0.69 -7.69
C ILE A 107 10.55 1.83 -8.52
N HIS A 108 9.81 2.93 -8.59
CA HIS A 108 10.20 4.17 -9.23
C HIS A 108 10.52 5.21 -8.16
N THR A 109 11.62 5.91 -8.31
CA THR A 109 12.00 6.99 -7.39
C THR A 109 11.87 8.34 -8.08
N VAL A 110 11.40 9.33 -7.34
CA VAL A 110 11.33 10.71 -7.81
C VAL A 110 12.61 11.44 -7.41
N ASP A 111 13.13 12.28 -8.29
CA ASP A 111 14.24 13.18 -7.94
C ASP A 111 13.79 14.21 -6.89
N SER A 112 13.97 13.85 -5.62
CA SER A 112 13.55 14.67 -4.47
C SER A 112 14.27 16.02 -4.37
N ALA A 113 15.36 16.22 -5.10
CA ALA A 113 16.02 17.53 -5.20
C ALA A 113 15.20 18.52 -6.03
N ARG A 114 14.29 18.03 -6.88
CA ARG A 114 13.48 18.84 -7.79
C ARG A 114 12.00 18.86 -7.45
N VAL A 115 11.48 17.75 -6.91
CA VAL A 115 10.04 17.56 -6.67
C VAL A 115 9.82 16.95 -5.32
N LEU A 116 8.97 17.57 -4.49
CA LEU A 116 8.46 16.98 -3.26
C LEU A 116 7.19 16.17 -3.57
N LEU A 117 7.31 14.86 -3.63
CA LEU A 117 6.17 13.95 -3.73
C LEU A 117 5.74 13.50 -2.33
N HIS A 118 4.69 14.10 -1.78
CA HIS A 118 4.17 13.74 -0.45
C HIS A 118 2.80 13.05 -0.49
N THR A 119 2.33 12.69 -1.68
CA THR A 119 1.07 11.97 -1.90
C THR A 119 1.14 10.56 -1.35
N LYS A 120 0.01 10.06 -0.82
CA LYS A 120 -0.21 8.66 -0.49
C LYS A 120 -1.51 8.25 -1.18
N LEU A 121 -1.35 7.44 -2.20
CA LEU A 121 -2.43 6.95 -3.04
C LEU A 121 -2.18 5.47 -3.30
N TYR A 122 -3.22 4.65 -3.20
CA TYR A 122 -3.16 3.25 -3.55
C TYR A 122 -4.32 2.94 -4.48
N ILE A 123 -4.04 2.21 -5.54
CA ILE A 123 -5.04 1.56 -6.38
C ILE A 123 -4.84 0.07 -6.19
N VAL A 124 -5.86 -0.61 -5.74
CA VAL A 124 -5.85 -2.03 -5.48
C VAL A 124 -6.80 -2.69 -6.48
N GLU A 125 -6.28 -3.55 -7.33
CA GLU A 125 -7.07 -4.42 -8.19
C GLU A 125 -7.23 -5.76 -7.49
N ASN A 126 -8.47 -6.14 -7.22
CA ASN A 126 -8.80 -7.35 -6.49
C ASN A 126 -8.97 -8.54 -7.45
N GLN A 127 -8.92 -9.77 -6.91
CA GLN A 127 -9.07 -11.00 -7.69
C GLN A 127 -10.42 -11.12 -8.42
N ASP A 128 -11.46 -10.49 -7.88
CA ASP A 128 -12.81 -10.48 -8.45
C ASP A 128 -13.02 -9.39 -9.53
N GLY A 129 -11.98 -8.63 -9.88
CA GLY A 129 -12.04 -7.52 -10.82
C GLY A 129 -12.47 -6.19 -10.21
N SER A 130 -12.91 -6.18 -8.96
CA SER A 130 -13.21 -4.92 -8.26
C SER A 130 -11.96 -4.10 -8.01
N ARG A 131 -12.12 -2.79 -7.83
CA ARG A 131 -11.01 -1.88 -7.55
C ARG A 131 -11.27 -1.07 -6.30
N THR A 132 -10.21 -0.86 -5.53
CA THR A 132 -10.24 0.03 -4.37
C THR A 132 -9.22 1.14 -4.56
N LEU A 133 -9.68 2.39 -4.53
CA LEU A 133 -8.85 3.57 -4.49
C LEU A 133 -8.74 4.03 -3.03
N ILE A 134 -7.52 4.16 -2.52
CA ILE A 134 -7.27 4.63 -1.16
C ILE A 134 -6.42 5.90 -1.23
N CYS A 135 -6.93 6.98 -0.67
CA CYS A 135 -6.24 8.26 -0.52
C CYS A 135 -6.10 8.59 0.95
N GLY A 136 -4.93 9.04 1.38
CA GLY A 136 -4.81 9.42 2.78
C GLY A 136 -3.40 9.83 3.22
N SER A 137 -3.12 9.59 4.49
CA SER A 137 -1.85 9.94 5.10
C SER A 137 -0.91 8.75 5.36
N ALA A 138 -1.36 7.52 5.11
CA ALA A 138 -0.59 6.31 5.37
C ALA A 138 0.47 6.05 4.30
N ASN A 139 1.75 6.09 4.68
CA ASN A 139 2.85 5.63 3.83
C ASN A 139 2.85 4.09 3.72
N LEU A 140 3.54 3.56 2.71
CA LEU A 140 3.71 2.11 2.52
C LEU A 140 4.71 1.55 3.55
N SER A 141 4.30 1.51 4.80
CA SER A 141 5.17 1.10 5.92
C SER A 141 4.39 0.48 7.07
N LYS A 142 5.08 -0.38 7.82
CA LYS A 142 4.53 -0.95 9.06
C LYS A 142 4.07 0.13 10.03
N GLN A 143 4.81 1.22 10.16
CA GLN A 143 4.50 2.29 11.10
C GLN A 143 3.17 2.97 10.76
N ALA A 144 2.88 3.14 9.49
CA ALA A 144 1.66 3.77 9.03
C ALA A 144 0.42 2.86 9.17
N TRP A 145 0.57 1.55 8.95
CA TRP A 145 -0.55 0.59 8.93
C TRP A 145 -0.69 -0.23 10.22
N GLN A 146 0.35 -0.33 11.03
CA GLN A 146 0.37 -1.14 12.25
C GLN A 146 0.98 -0.41 13.46
N GLY A 147 1.42 0.83 13.29
CA GLY A 147 2.12 1.56 14.34
C GLY A 147 1.17 2.20 15.36
N SER A 148 1.51 2.12 16.63
CA SER A 148 0.72 2.73 17.72
C SER A 148 0.95 4.23 17.92
N LYS A 149 2.01 4.78 17.32
CA LYS A 149 2.45 6.16 17.58
C LYS A 149 1.94 7.18 16.57
N GLN A 150 1.33 6.76 15.48
CA GLN A 150 0.90 7.64 14.41
C GLN A 150 -0.54 7.29 14.04
N THR A 151 -1.41 8.26 13.95
CA THR A 151 -2.76 8.08 13.41
C THR A 151 -2.79 8.54 11.97
N ASN A 152 -3.26 7.66 11.08
CA ASN A 152 -3.48 7.98 9.68
C ASN A 152 -4.98 7.97 9.41
N VAL A 153 -5.40 8.87 8.55
CA VAL A 153 -6.76 8.90 8.03
C VAL A 153 -6.66 8.54 6.57
N ASN A 154 -7.43 7.54 6.15
CA ASN A 154 -7.52 7.13 4.77
C ASN A 154 -8.98 7.17 4.34
N ILE A 155 -9.20 7.52 3.10
CA ILE A 155 -10.49 7.45 2.43
C ILE A 155 -10.35 6.34 1.38
N ALA A 156 -11.18 5.34 1.47
CA ALA A 156 -11.23 4.27 0.49
C ALA A 156 -12.49 4.41 -0.38
N TRP A 157 -12.31 4.13 -1.65
CA TRP A 157 -13.35 4.17 -2.67
C TRP A 157 -13.32 2.84 -3.41
N ARG A 158 -14.41 2.10 -3.35
CA ARG A 158 -14.52 0.78 -3.98
C ARG A 158 -15.51 0.82 -5.12
N THR A 159 -15.16 0.16 -6.21
CA THR A 159 -16.07 -0.11 -7.33
C THR A 159 -16.37 -1.59 -7.39
N ASP A 160 -17.55 -1.94 -7.85
CA ASP A 160 -17.87 -3.34 -8.12
C ASP A 160 -16.97 -3.89 -9.24
N GLY A 161 -16.70 -5.19 -9.18
CA GLY A 161 -16.06 -5.91 -10.27
C GLY A 161 -16.98 -5.99 -11.49
N ASP A 162 -16.39 -6.02 -12.69
CA ASP A 162 -17.12 -6.26 -13.95
C ASP A 162 -17.68 -7.68 -14.02
#